data_9d3ba447f5e41f27573df1186a6b439e
#
_entry.id   9d3ba447f5e41f27573df1186a6b439e
#
_cell.length_a   1.000
_cell.length_b   1.000
_cell.length_c   1.000
_cell.angle_alpha   90.00
_cell.angle_beta   90.00
_cell.angle_gamma   90.00
#
_symmetry.space_group_name_H-M   'P 1'
#
loop_
_entity.id
_entity.type
_entity.pdbx_description
1 polymer ?
#
loop_
_entity_poly.entity_id
_entity_poly.type
_entity_poly.pdbx_seq_one_letter_code
_entity_poly.pdbx_strand_id
1 'polypeptide(L)'
;MECEPNHNFDISRLIDRFEEMIKSGKRFYYDEQEFLDLINYYTEDRDYVYSLKVSREAIIQHPYNIDFRFYHIETLIHFKDFTQAMEEVEKAAVIAPNDFEVHFLKAKVLICQKLTDRALIIIETLKSGADNETLSRIYFLEGLANEAEENFEEMFECLKYSLLCDPLNENSLRKIWVCAEMINSFEESIELHKHIINEDPYSYMAWYNLGQAYSCVGQYEKALAAYEYSYLIEPGFELGYQDRGDLFFELGRYKEALECYNEWYEIIGPDPELMTLIGHCYLKIGLYNKAAWIFRSARRLDPYNDEIYFLIGECHYEKGEYISAINYYQKALERENLKEEYYAAIASAFCQVGEYTKSHYYFQKAEEIGPDQAYIWKKHGLFLFSIGEHQEALSVLEEGIENTMDADLMYCKAGLLVKINRMSEGMAALEEALLHRYENHQIFHDIVKDIDLDENIKSMLKFFAPQSS
;
A
#
# COMPACT_ATOMS: atom_id res chain seq x y z
N MET A 1 20.20 28.36 31.68
CA MET A 1 20.55 28.18 30.26
C MET A 1 22.01 27.75 30.24
N GLU A 2 22.25 26.49 30.55
CA GLU A 2 23.54 25.85 30.36
C GLU A 2 23.41 24.93 29.16
N CYS A 3 24.18 25.17 28.13
CA CYS A 3 24.30 24.38 26.92
C CYS A 3 24.72 22.96 27.31
N GLU A 4 24.00 21.96 26.88
CA GLU A 4 24.46 20.58 26.73
C GLU A 4 25.33 20.49 25.47
N PRO A 5 26.64 20.61 25.56
CA PRO A 5 27.53 20.27 24.47
C PRO A 5 28.40 19.13 24.94
N ASN A 6 28.14 17.89 24.58
CA ASN A 6 29.23 16.89 24.49
C ASN A 6 28.73 15.50 24.10
N HIS A 7 27.43 15.16 24.21
CA HIS A 7 27.01 13.79 23.94
C HIS A 7 27.26 13.36 22.47
N ASN A 8 26.91 14.19 21.51
CA ASN A 8 27.13 13.89 20.07
C ASN A 8 28.62 13.88 19.66
N PHE A 9 29.47 14.59 20.36
CA PHE A 9 30.91 14.59 20.04
C PHE A 9 31.62 13.37 20.63
N ASP A 10 31.17 12.87 21.78
CA ASP A 10 31.71 11.68 22.42
C ASP A 10 31.28 10.40 21.66
N ILE A 11 30.03 10.30 21.18
CA ILE A 11 29.58 9.11 20.43
C ILE A 11 30.31 8.97 19.09
N SER A 12 30.53 10.06 18.33
CA SER A 12 31.27 10.00 17.05
C SER A 12 32.69 9.48 17.24
N ARG A 13 33.38 9.88 18.29
CA ARG A 13 34.75 9.36 18.60
C ARG A 13 34.71 7.88 19.00
N LEU A 14 33.65 7.47 19.68
CA LEU A 14 33.46 6.08 20.09
C LEU A 14 33.24 5.18 18.87
N ILE A 15 32.43 5.64 17.91
CA ILE A 15 32.18 4.98 16.63
C ILE A 15 33.48 4.83 15.84
N ASP A 16 34.19 5.92 15.60
CA ASP A 16 35.46 5.93 14.87
C ASP A 16 36.47 4.96 15.48
N ARG A 17 36.58 4.96 16.81
CA ARG A 17 37.46 4.05 17.56
C ARG A 17 37.05 2.60 17.42
N PHE A 18 35.74 2.28 17.43
CA PHE A 18 35.24 0.93 17.26
C PHE A 18 35.45 0.44 15.81
N GLU A 19 35.15 1.29 14.82
CA GLU A 19 35.41 0.97 13.43
C GLU A 19 36.91 0.76 13.12
N GLU A 20 37.79 1.59 13.71
CA GLU A 20 39.24 1.38 13.61
C GLU A 20 39.65 0.05 14.21
N MET A 21 39.06 -0.34 15.34
CA MET A 21 39.29 -1.64 15.97
C MET A 21 38.94 -2.79 15.00
N ILE A 22 37.77 -2.72 14.38
CA ILE A 22 37.31 -3.76 13.41
C ILE A 22 38.21 -3.79 12.17
N LYS A 23 38.61 -2.62 11.64
CA LYS A 23 39.45 -2.53 10.42
C LYS A 23 40.90 -2.96 10.67
N SER A 24 41.45 -2.59 11.83
CA SER A 24 42.87 -2.84 12.14
C SER A 24 43.16 -4.17 12.85
N GLY A 25 42.13 -4.81 13.42
CA GLY A 25 42.25 -6.00 14.26
C GLY A 25 42.89 -5.71 15.62
N LYS A 26 43.16 -4.45 15.97
CA LYS A 26 43.67 -4.10 17.32
C LYS A 26 42.49 -4.11 18.30
N ARG A 27 42.68 -4.71 19.45
CA ARG A 27 41.67 -4.71 20.50
C ARG A 27 41.83 -3.47 21.36
N PHE A 28 40.70 -2.74 21.56
CA PHE A 28 40.55 -1.68 22.56
C PHE A 28 39.58 -2.17 23.63
N TYR A 29 39.81 -1.73 24.86
CA TYR A 29 38.86 -1.98 25.92
C TYR A 29 37.79 -0.88 25.91
N TYR A 30 36.54 -1.29 26.08
CA TYR A 30 35.37 -0.44 26.25
C TYR A 30 34.68 -0.80 27.55
N ASP A 31 34.16 0.21 28.27
CA ASP A 31 33.32 -0.07 29.42
C ASP A 31 31.89 -0.45 28.99
N GLU A 32 31.06 -0.82 29.98
CA GLU A 32 29.70 -1.30 29.71
C GLU A 32 28.85 -0.20 29.09
N GLN A 33 28.98 1.07 29.53
CA GLN A 33 28.20 2.16 28.99
C GLN A 33 28.61 2.49 27.55
N GLU A 34 29.90 2.49 27.25
CA GLU A 34 30.42 2.69 25.89
C GLU A 34 29.86 1.63 24.92
N PHE A 35 29.72 0.37 25.36
CA PHE A 35 29.09 -0.67 24.53
C PHE A 35 27.58 -0.45 24.36
N LEU A 36 26.86 -0.04 25.39
CA LEU A 36 25.43 0.27 25.30
C LEU A 36 25.18 1.43 24.34
N ASP A 37 25.99 2.48 24.44
CA ASP A 37 25.89 3.64 23.54
C ASP A 37 26.12 3.24 22.07
N LEU A 38 27.11 2.37 21.79
CA LEU A 38 27.37 1.85 20.46
C LEU A 38 26.25 0.94 19.96
N ILE A 39 25.72 0.05 20.80
CA ILE A 39 24.59 -0.83 20.42
C ILE A 39 23.37 0.01 20.07
N ASN A 40 23.02 0.98 20.91
CA ASN A 40 21.88 1.86 20.68
C ASN A 40 22.04 2.64 19.38
N TYR A 41 23.22 3.28 19.17
CA TYR A 41 23.49 4.02 17.96
C TYR A 41 23.31 3.17 16.69
N TYR A 42 23.95 2.00 16.59
CA TYR A 42 23.84 1.17 15.39
C TYR A 42 22.46 0.53 15.23
N THR A 43 21.71 0.34 16.33
CA THR A 43 20.34 -0.17 16.28
C THR A 43 19.39 0.93 15.77
N GLU A 44 19.54 2.17 16.23
CA GLU A 44 18.76 3.32 15.77
C GLU A 44 19.04 3.64 14.29
N ASP A 45 20.32 3.59 13.88
CA ASP A 45 20.74 3.76 12.47
C ASP A 45 20.41 2.53 11.58
N ARG A 46 19.83 1.48 12.16
CA ARG A 46 19.50 0.21 11.50
C ARG A 46 20.71 -0.50 10.88
N ASP A 47 21.93 -0.18 11.32
CA ASP A 47 23.13 -0.94 10.92
C ASP A 47 23.31 -2.18 11.81
N TYR A 48 22.46 -3.16 11.58
CA TYR A 48 22.49 -4.42 12.33
C TYR A 48 23.78 -5.22 12.13
N VAL A 49 24.54 -4.96 11.06
CA VAL A 49 25.85 -5.62 10.84
C VAL A 49 26.85 -5.14 11.86
N TYR A 50 26.92 -3.82 12.14
CA TYR A 50 27.77 -3.30 13.19
C TYR A 50 27.22 -3.61 14.59
N SER A 51 25.91 -3.55 14.81
CA SER A 51 25.27 -3.95 16.06
C SER A 51 25.66 -5.40 16.46
N LEU A 52 25.69 -6.33 15.48
CA LEU A 52 26.14 -7.71 15.71
C LEU A 52 27.63 -7.81 16.12
N LYS A 53 28.48 -6.97 15.52
CA LYS A 53 29.91 -6.93 15.88
C LYS A 53 30.13 -6.33 17.27
N VAL A 54 29.42 -5.26 17.59
CA VAL A 54 29.48 -4.60 18.89
C VAL A 54 29.02 -5.56 19.99
N SER A 55 27.84 -6.15 19.86
CA SER A 55 27.30 -7.05 20.88
C SER A 55 28.19 -8.29 21.08
N ARG A 56 28.78 -8.83 20.01
CA ARG A 56 29.74 -9.94 20.10
C ARG A 56 31.00 -9.55 20.88
N GLU A 57 31.58 -8.36 20.61
CA GLU A 57 32.78 -7.89 21.31
C GLU A 57 32.47 -7.54 22.77
N ALA A 58 31.27 -6.97 23.04
CA ALA A 58 30.78 -6.69 24.38
C ALA A 58 30.70 -7.99 25.24
N ILE A 59 30.18 -9.07 24.69
CA ILE A 59 30.14 -10.39 25.36
C ILE A 59 31.56 -10.91 25.67
N ILE A 60 32.53 -10.66 24.79
CA ILE A 60 33.91 -11.10 24.99
C ILE A 60 34.58 -10.32 26.13
N GLN A 61 34.34 -9.00 26.21
CA GLN A 61 34.97 -8.15 27.22
C GLN A 61 34.22 -8.20 28.56
N HIS A 62 32.90 -8.37 28.54
CA HIS A 62 32.02 -8.40 29.73
C HIS A 62 31.17 -9.69 29.75
N PRO A 63 31.78 -10.87 29.94
CA PRO A 63 31.12 -12.18 29.77
C PRO A 63 29.98 -12.46 30.78
N TYR A 64 29.96 -11.74 31.89
CA TYR A 64 28.95 -11.89 32.95
C TYR A 64 27.79 -10.89 32.82
N ASN A 65 27.94 -9.88 31.98
CA ASN A 65 26.84 -8.95 31.69
C ASN A 65 25.85 -9.66 30.70
N ILE A 66 24.66 -9.96 31.23
CA ILE A 66 23.66 -10.72 30.48
C ILE A 66 22.98 -9.87 29.41
N ASP A 67 22.87 -8.55 29.59
CA ASP A 67 22.18 -7.64 28.70
C ASP A 67 22.83 -7.64 27.31
N PHE A 68 24.16 -7.71 27.23
CA PHE A 68 24.85 -7.82 25.95
C PHE A 68 24.51 -9.10 25.17
N ARG A 69 24.17 -10.20 25.87
CA ARG A 69 23.66 -11.42 25.23
C ARG A 69 22.24 -11.21 24.72
N PHE A 70 21.41 -10.48 25.44
CA PHE A 70 20.06 -10.17 24.98
C PHE A 70 20.09 -9.37 23.68
N TYR A 71 20.87 -8.31 23.61
CA TYR A 71 21.07 -7.54 22.37
C TYR A 71 21.64 -8.40 21.24
N HIS A 72 22.57 -9.29 21.54
CA HIS A 72 23.14 -10.19 20.56
C HIS A 72 22.11 -11.18 20.01
N ILE A 73 21.28 -11.76 20.87
CA ILE A 73 20.20 -12.69 20.49
C ILE A 73 19.18 -11.95 19.60
N GLU A 74 18.75 -10.74 19.99
CA GLU A 74 17.84 -9.91 19.18
C GLU A 74 18.40 -9.64 17.78
N THR A 75 19.67 -9.29 17.72
CA THR A 75 20.35 -9.05 16.44
C THR A 75 20.46 -10.33 15.59
N LEU A 76 20.73 -11.48 16.20
CA LEU A 76 20.74 -12.78 15.51
C LEU A 76 19.33 -13.15 14.98
N ILE A 77 18.29 -12.86 15.74
CA ILE A 77 16.89 -13.03 15.28
C ILE A 77 16.63 -12.18 14.04
N HIS A 78 17.11 -10.93 14.03
CA HIS A 78 16.99 -10.05 12.87
C HIS A 78 17.67 -10.63 11.62
N PHE A 79 18.85 -11.21 11.77
CA PHE A 79 19.55 -11.91 10.68
C PHE A 79 18.99 -13.32 10.35
N LYS A 80 17.93 -13.73 11.03
CA LYS A 80 17.32 -15.07 10.89
C LYS A 80 18.27 -16.24 11.21
N ASP A 81 19.33 -15.98 11.98
CA ASP A 81 20.21 -17.03 12.50
C ASP A 81 19.67 -17.59 13.82
N PHE A 82 18.54 -18.28 13.72
CA PHE A 82 17.82 -18.82 14.86
C PHE A 82 18.60 -19.92 15.59
N THR A 83 19.54 -20.57 14.92
CA THR A 83 20.37 -21.61 15.51
C THR A 83 21.36 -20.99 16.50
N GLN A 84 22.13 -19.98 16.08
CA GLN A 84 23.03 -19.27 16.96
C GLN A 84 22.26 -18.51 18.06
N ALA A 85 21.11 -17.92 17.71
CA ALA A 85 20.25 -17.26 18.70
C ALA A 85 19.86 -18.21 19.84
N MET A 86 19.45 -19.45 19.52
CA MET A 86 19.10 -20.44 20.54
C MET A 86 20.32 -20.86 21.40
N GLU A 87 21.48 -21.03 20.78
CA GLU A 87 22.72 -21.33 21.52
C GLU A 87 23.07 -20.22 22.53
N GLU A 88 22.92 -18.96 22.14
CA GLU A 88 23.16 -17.84 23.06
C GLU A 88 22.09 -17.72 24.14
N VAL A 89 20.82 -18.05 23.84
CA VAL A 89 19.75 -18.19 24.86
C VAL A 89 20.11 -19.27 25.87
N GLU A 90 20.61 -20.43 25.47
CA GLU A 90 21.01 -21.50 26.38
C GLU A 90 22.20 -21.10 27.27
N LYS A 91 23.16 -20.32 26.71
CA LYS A 91 24.25 -19.75 27.51
C LYS A 91 23.75 -18.71 28.50
N ALA A 92 22.78 -17.86 28.12
CA ALA A 92 22.13 -16.92 29.03
C ALA A 92 21.39 -17.64 30.16
N ALA A 93 20.69 -18.74 29.85
CA ALA A 93 19.96 -19.55 30.83
C ALA A 93 20.89 -20.22 31.87
N VAL A 94 22.16 -20.47 31.53
CA VAL A 94 23.15 -20.96 32.51
C VAL A 94 23.51 -19.83 33.51
N ILE A 95 23.58 -18.58 33.08
CA ILE A 95 23.96 -17.43 33.92
C ILE A 95 22.77 -17.01 34.79
N ALA A 96 21.58 -16.89 34.20
CA ALA A 96 20.37 -16.43 34.87
C ALA A 96 19.14 -17.32 34.53
N PRO A 97 19.05 -18.51 35.15
CA PRO A 97 18.06 -19.53 34.77
C PRO A 97 16.60 -19.13 35.04
N ASN A 98 16.36 -18.17 35.92
CA ASN A 98 15.01 -17.70 36.31
C ASN A 98 14.71 -16.29 35.80
N ASP A 99 15.57 -15.75 34.95
CA ASP A 99 15.38 -14.42 34.39
C ASP A 99 14.23 -14.41 33.37
N PHE A 100 13.37 -13.41 33.47
CA PHE A 100 12.22 -13.26 32.57
C PHE A 100 12.66 -13.14 31.10
N GLU A 101 13.66 -12.30 30.82
CA GLU A 101 14.10 -12.00 29.47
C GLU A 101 14.71 -13.21 28.76
N VAL A 102 15.38 -14.10 29.51
CA VAL A 102 15.88 -15.38 29.00
C VAL A 102 14.74 -16.25 28.47
N HIS A 103 13.66 -16.39 29.26
CA HIS A 103 12.50 -17.19 28.85
C HIS A 103 11.71 -16.53 27.73
N PHE A 104 11.59 -15.19 27.75
CA PHE A 104 10.94 -14.41 26.73
C PHE A 104 11.65 -14.56 25.37
N LEU A 105 12.97 -14.36 25.35
CA LEU A 105 13.79 -14.54 24.13
C LEU A 105 13.79 -15.98 23.65
N LYS A 106 13.77 -16.96 24.58
CA LYS A 106 13.64 -18.37 24.22
C LYS A 106 12.34 -18.64 23.47
N ALA A 107 11.22 -18.14 23.97
CA ALA A 107 9.93 -18.30 23.29
C ALA A 107 9.93 -17.58 21.94
N LYS A 108 10.51 -16.37 21.84
CA LYS A 108 10.65 -15.61 20.61
C LYS A 108 11.45 -16.37 19.53
N VAL A 109 12.59 -16.95 19.89
CA VAL A 109 13.39 -17.79 18.97
C VAL A 109 12.62 -19.02 18.53
N LEU A 110 11.89 -19.69 19.43
CA LEU A 110 11.08 -20.87 19.11
C LEU A 110 9.95 -20.51 18.11
N ILE A 111 9.30 -19.37 18.26
CA ILE A 111 8.30 -18.88 17.30
C ILE A 111 8.94 -18.70 15.92
N CYS A 112 10.10 -18.04 15.88
CA CYS A 112 10.84 -17.84 14.63
C CYS A 112 11.29 -19.15 13.96
N GLN A 113 11.50 -20.21 14.77
CA GLN A 113 11.80 -21.59 14.29
C GLN A 113 10.54 -22.37 13.91
N LYS A 114 9.35 -21.78 14.01
CA LYS A 114 8.03 -22.44 13.82
C LYS A 114 7.79 -23.61 14.79
N LEU A 115 8.32 -23.49 15.98
CA LEU A 115 8.09 -24.41 17.10
C LEU A 115 7.11 -23.81 18.11
N THR A 116 5.97 -23.36 17.61
CA THR A 116 4.96 -22.53 18.29
C THR A 116 4.38 -23.22 19.51
N ASP A 117 4.08 -24.53 19.46
CA ASP A 117 3.57 -25.29 20.62
C ASP A 117 4.54 -25.19 21.81
N ARG A 118 5.85 -25.26 21.56
CA ARG A 118 6.87 -25.17 22.61
C ARG A 118 6.99 -23.76 23.16
N ALA A 119 6.83 -22.76 22.30
CA ALA A 119 6.82 -21.36 22.70
C ALA A 119 5.63 -21.06 23.60
N LEU A 120 4.42 -21.50 23.23
CA LEU A 120 3.18 -21.27 23.99
C LEU A 120 3.24 -21.86 25.40
N ILE A 121 3.88 -23.01 25.60
CA ILE A 121 4.12 -23.57 26.94
C ILE A 121 4.96 -22.62 27.80
N ILE A 122 6.01 -22.01 27.25
CA ILE A 122 6.84 -21.04 27.96
C ILE A 122 6.04 -19.77 28.25
N ILE A 123 5.35 -19.25 27.23
CA ILE A 123 4.52 -18.04 27.31
C ILE A 123 3.50 -18.16 28.46
N GLU A 124 2.82 -19.31 28.58
CA GLU A 124 1.84 -19.53 29.65
C GLU A 124 2.48 -19.51 31.05
N THR A 125 3.71 -20.02 31.17
CA THR A 125 4.43 -19.94 32.46
C THR A 125 4.82 -18.52 32.83
N LEU A 126 5.09 -17.65 31.84
CA LEU A 126 5.48 -16.26 32.05
C LEU A 126 4.32 -15.37 32.52
N LYS A 127 3.07 -15.72 32.23
CA LYS A 127 1.88 -14.93 32.66
C LYS A 127 1.69 -14.90 34.18
N SER A 128 2.20 -15.90 34.89
CA SER A 128 1.94 -16.04 36.33
C SER A 128 2.69 -14.99 37.14
N GLY A 129 1.95 -14.05 37.72
CA GLY A 129 2.50 -13.01 38.62
C GLY A 129 3.13 -11.82 37.89
N ALA A 130 2.96 -11.72 36.58
CA ALA A 130 3.41 -10.60 35.77
C ALA A 130 2.54 -9.35 36.05
N ASP A 131 3.18 -8.17 36.01
CA ASP A 131 2.49 -6.88 36.00
C ASP A 131 1.92 -6.55 34.62
N ASN A 132 1.20 -5.45 34.50
CA ASN A 132 0.55 -5.08 33.23
C ASN A 132 1.54 -4.86 32.10
N GLU A 133 2.66 -4.20 32.32
CA GLU A 133 3.68 -3.94 31.31
C GLU A 133 4.27 -5.26 30.78
N THR A 134 4.64 -6.15 31.71
CA THR A 134 5.14 -7.49 31.38
C THR A 134 4.06 -8.33 30.67
N LEU A 135 2.79 -8.28 31.14
CA LEU A 135 1.68 -8.96 30.48
C LEU A 135 1.47 -8.46 29.05
N SER A 136 1.59 -7.18 28.81
CA SER A 136 1.50 -6.61 27.46
C SER A 136 2.55 -7.21 26.52
N ARG A 137 3.81 -7.31 26.98
CA ARG A 137 4.89 -7.95 26.21
C ARG A 137 4.62 -9.45 25.98
N ILE A 138 4.10 -10.14 26.94
CA ILE A 138 3.76 -11.57 26.83
C ILE A 138 2.63 -11.79 25.83
N TYR A 139 1.55 -11.01 25.90
CA TYR A 139 0.44 -11.10 24.95
C TYR A 139 0.88 -10.73 23.53
N PHE A 140 1.75 -9.74 23.38
CA PHE A 140 2.36 -9.46 22.07
C PHE A 140 3.12 -10.68 21.52
N LEU A 141 3.91 -11.35 22.36
CA LEU A 141 4.65 -12.56 21.97
C LEU A 141 3.72 -13.72 21.59
N GLU A 142 2.62 -13.89 22.32
CA GLU A 142 1.56 -14.86 22.00
C GLU A 142 0.88 -14.53 20.66
N GLY A 143 0.63 -13.25 20.39
CA GLY A 143 0.16 -12.77 19.10
C GLY A 143 1.12 -13.14 17.96
N LEU A 144 2.43 -13.01 18.16
CA LEU A 144 3.44 -13.45 17.17
C LEU A 144 3.42 -14.98 16.96
N ALA A 145 3.11 -15.76 17.98
CA ALA A 145 2.95 -17.21 17.83
C ALA A 145 1.74 -17.55 16.95
N ASN A 146 0.62 -16.86 17.15
CA ASN A 146 -0.59 -17.01 16.34
C ASN A 146 -0.38 -16.49 14.90
N GLU A 147 0.40 -15.40 14.71
CA GLU A 147 0.80 -14.95 13.37
C GLU A 147 1.57 -16.04 12.59
N ALA A 148 2.47 -16.74 13.26
CA ALA A 148 3.25 -17.81 12.64
C ALA A 148 2.40 -19.02 12.20
N GLU A 149 1.24 -19.22 12.81
CA GLU A 149 0.23 -20.23 12.46
C GLU A 149 -0.89 -19.68 11.55
N GLU A 150 -0.79 -18.41 11.12
CA GLU A 150 -1.80 -17.72 10.29
C GLU A 150 -3.19 -17.65 10.96
N ASN A 151 -3.21 -17.69 12.30
CA ASN A 151 -4.43 -17.62 13.10
C ASN A 151 -4.71 -16.17 13.52
N PHE A 152 -5.33 -15.42 12.61
CA PHE A 152 -5.49 -13.97 12.75
C PHE A 152 -6.55 -13.57 13.78
N GLU A 153 -7.55 -14.42 14.04
CA GLU A 153 -8.54 -14.19 15.08
C GLU A 153 -7.89 -14.16 16.49
N GLU A 154 -7.15 -15.20 16.84
CA GLU A 154 -6.45 -15.29 18.12
C GLU A 154 -5.28 -14.29 18.18
N MET A 155 -4.63 -13.98 17.07
CA MET A 155 -3.63 -12.93 17.01
C MET A 155 -4.26 -11.57 17.40
N PHE A 156 -5.43 -11.23 16.83
CA PHE A 156 -6.14 -9.99 17.15
C PHE A 156 -6.48 -9.92 18.64
N GLU A 157 -7.06 -10.98 19.23
CA GLU A 157 -7.38 -11.03 20.64
C GLU A 157 -6.13 -10.87 21.53
N CYS A 158 -5.03 -11.54 21.21
CA CYS A 158 -3.78 -11.39 21.95
C CYS A 158 -3.25 -9.96 21.89
N LEU A 159 -3.21 -9.34 20.70
CA LEU A 159 -2.75 -7.95 20.56
C LEU A 159 -3.68 -6.95 21.24
N LYS A 160 -4.98 -7.20 21.23
CA LYS A 160 -5.96 -6.42 21.98
C LYS A 160 -5.71 -6.50 23.49
N TYR A 161 -5.49 -7.70 24.05
CA TYR A 161 -5.13 -7.83 25.46
C TYR A 161 -3.78 -7.16 25.77
N SER A 162 -2.80 -7.24 24.87
CA SER A 162 -1.55 -6.51 24.99
C SER A 162 -1.80 -5.00 25.16
N LEU A 163 -2.63 -4.41 24.31
CA LEU A 163 -2.96 -2.98 24.33
C LEU A 163 -3.88 -2.56 25.49
N LEU A 164 -4.71 -3.47 26.01
CA LEU A 164 -5.48 -3.23 27.22
C LEU A 164 -4.60 -3.25 28.48
N CYS A 165 -3.50 -4.00 28.48
CA CYS A 165 -2.52 -3.99 29.55
C CYS A 165 -1.59 -2.79 29.49
N ASP A 166 -1.15 -2.43 28.28
CA ASP A 166 -0.29 -1.27 28.00
C ASP A 166 -0.69 -0.60 26.69
N PRO A 167 -1.46 0.51 26.73
CA PRO A 167 -1.88 1.26 25.56
C PRO A 167 -0.73 1.86 24.73
N LEU A 168 0.47 1.96 25.32
CA LEU A 168 1.66 2.51 24.69
C LEU A 168 2.51 1.45 23.96
N ASN A 169 2.11 0.18 23.96
CA ASN A 169 2.85 -0.88 23.26
C ASN A 169 2.81 -0.67 21.75
N GLU A 170 3.81 0.07 21.23
CA GLU A 170 3.92 0.38 19.81
C GLU A 170 3.98 -0.87 18.92
N ASN A 171 4.62 -1.95 19.39
CA ASN A 171 4.72 -3.18 18.62
C ASN A 171 3.35 -3.80 18.36
N SER A 172 2.48 -3.78 19.37
CA SER A 172 1.11 -4.25 19.24
C SER A 172 0.26 -3.32 18.38
N LEU A 173 0.41 -1.99 18.54
CA LEU A 173 -0.27 -1.00 17.69
C LEU A 173 0.10 -1.13 16.21
N ARG A 174 1.36 -1.41 15.90
CA ARG A 174 1.83 -1.60 14.51
C ARG A 174 1.25 -2.86 13.85
N LYS A 175 0.97 -3.90 14.63
CA LYS A 175 0.53 -5.19 14.10
C LYS A 175 -0.98 -5.42 14.13
N ILE A 176 -1.70 -4.81 15.08
CA ILE A 176 -3.11 -5.13 15.30
C ILE A 176 -4.00 -4.78 14.10
N TRP A 177 -3.63 -3.75 13.33
CA TRP A 177 -4.38 -3.37 12.15
C TRP A 177 -4.43 -4.49 11.10
N VAL A 178 -3.28 -5.15 10.83
CA VAL A 178 -3.18 -6.22 9.84
C VAL A 178 -4.15 -7.37 10.15
N CYS A 179 -4.23 -7.81 11.40
CA CYS A 179 -5.18 -8.85 11.76
C CYS A 179 -6.64 -8.36 11.74
N ALA A 180 -6.91 -7.13 12.20
CA ALA A 180 -8.26 -6.55 12.12
C ALA A 180 -8.78 -6.49 10.67
N GLU A 181 -7.91 -6.17 9.72
CA GLU A 181 -8.22 -6.15 8.29
C GLU A 181 -8.47 -7.57 7.75
N MET A 182 -7.61 -8.53 8.09
CA MET A 182 -7.73 -9.93 7.62
C MET A 182 -9.01 -10.62 8.09
N ILE A 183 -9.48 -10.31 9.31
CA ILE A 183 -10.70 -10.89 9.87
C ILE A 183 -11.94 -9.98 9.74
N ASN A 184 -11.80 -8.81 9.11
CA ASN A 184 -12.83 -7.78 8.96
C ASN A 184 -13.46 -7.30 10.29
N SER A 185 -12.69 -7.26 11.38
CA SER A 185 -13.16 -6.81 12.71
C SER A 185 -13.04 -5.30 12.90
N PHE A 186 -13.62 -4.53 11.98
CA PHE A 186 -13.45 -3.07 11.93
C PHE A 186 -14.13 -2.35 13.09
N GLU A 187 -15.36 -2.75 13.46
CA GLU A 187 -16.11 -2.14 14.57
C GLU A 187 -15.41 -2.35 15.91
N GLU A 188 -14.87 -3.54 16.13
CA GLU A 188 -14.13 -3.85 17.36
C GLU A 188 -12.80 -3.10 17.42
N SER A 189 -12.12 -2.96 16.27
CA SER A 189 -10.92 -2.12 16.12
C SER A 189 -11.24 -0.64 16.44
N ILE A 190 -12.37 -0.11 15.98
CA ILE A 190 -12.82 1.26 16.31
C ILE A 190 -12.97 1.44 17.84
N GLU A 191 -13.65 0.52 18.51
CA GLU A 191 -13.87 0.64 19.96
C GLU A 191 -12.56 0.51 20.74
N LEU A 192 -11.66 -0.39 20.34
CA LEU A 192 -10.35 -0.54 20.95
C LEU A 192 -9.51 0.73 20.82
N HIS A 193 -9.40 1.27 19.60
CA HIS A 193 -8.56 2.45 19.38
C HIS A 193 -9.13 3.71 20.04
N LYS A 194 -10.45 3.84 20.14
CA LYS A 194 -11.08 4.89 20.95
C LYS A 194 -10.71 4.75 22.43
N HIS A 195 -10.69 3.53 22.95
CA HIS A 195 -10.27 3.29 24.33
C HIS A 195 -8.81 3.70 24.54
N ILE A 196 -7.91 3.29 23.64
CA ILE A 196 -6.49 3.66 23.71
C ILE A 196 -6.32 5.20 23.66
N ILE A 197 -7.01 5.88 22.74
CA ILE A 197 -6.96 7.34 22.61
C ILE A 197 -7.51 8.06 23.86
N ASN A 198 -8.48 7.47 24.56
CA ASN A 198 -8.95 8.02 25.81
C ASN A 198 -7.92 7.92 26.95
N GLU A 199 -7.09 6.86 26.95
CA GLU A 199 -5.99 6.70 27.91
C GLU A 199 -4.76 7.53 27.50
N ASP A 200 -4.41 7.50 26.22
CA ASP A 200 -3.33 8.32 25.62
C ASP A 200 -3.79 9.04 24.36
N PRO A 201 -4.22 10.31 24.49
CA PRO A 201 -4.62 11.13 23.33
C PRO A 201 -3.50 11.46 22.34
N TYR A 202 -2.24 11.23 22.73
CA TYR A 202 -1.05 11.49 21.90
C TYR A 202 -0.51 10.25 21.17
N SER A 203 -1.19 9.12 21.23
CA SER A 203 -0.85 7.92 20.47
C SER A 203 -1.20 8.10 18.99
N TYR A 204 -0.24 8.61 18.20
CA TYR A 204 -0.43 8.86 16.77
C TYR A 204 -0.82 7.59 16.00
N MET A 205 -0.26 6.43 16.40
CA MET A 205 -0.55 5.15 15.78
C MET A 205 -1.99 4.68 16.07
N ALA A 206 -2.51 4.95 17.28
CA ALA A 206 -3.90 4.62 17.59
C ALA A 206 -4.87 5.50 16.77
N TRP A 207 -4.56 6.78 16.57
CA TRP A 207 -5.33 7.65 15.69
C TRP A 207 -5.29 7.17 14.24
N TYR A 208 -4.12 6.76 13.76
CA TYR A 208 -3.96 6.23 12.40
C TYR A 208 -4.80 4.95 12.20
N ASN A 209 -4.67 3.96 13.08
CA ASN A 209 -5.43 2.72 13.01
C ASN A 209 -6.95 2.96 13.11
N LEU A 210 -7.36 3.94 13.92
CA LEU A 210 -8.77 4.38 13.99
C LEU A 210 -9.24 4.95 12.65
N GLY A 211 -8.39 5.71 11.96
CA GLY A 211 -8.64 6.22 10.62
C GLY A 211 -8.85 5.11 9.60
N GLN A 212 -7.97 4.10 9.61
CA GLN A 212 -8.08 2.92 8.75
C GLN A 212 -9.43 2.19 8.99
N ALA A 213 -9.75 1.92 10.25
CA ALA A 213 -11.00 1.24 10.59
C ALA A 213 -12.25 2.04 10.18
N TYR A 214 -12.24 3.37 10.37
CA TYR A 214 -13.34 4.22 9.88
C TYR A 214 -13.46 4.25 8.36
N SER A 215 -12.35 4.22 7.63
CA SER A 215 -12.34 4.17 6.16
C SER A 215 -13.01 2.89 5.66
N CYS A 216 -12.67 1.73 6.24
CA CYS A 216 -13.24 0.44 5.87
C CYS A 216 -14.76 0.34 6.11
N VAL A 217 -15.28 1.00 7.16
CA VAL A 217 -16.75 1.03 7.42
C VAL A 217 -17.46 2.20 6.71
N GLY A 218 -16.77 2.92 5.82
CA GLY A 218 -17.35 4.02 5.04
C GLY A 218 -17.61 5.31 5.81
N GLN A 219 -17.06 5.46 7.02
CA GLN A 219 -17.18 6.68 7.83
C GLN A 219 -16.06 7.68 7.48
N TYR A 220 -16.00 8.07 6.21
CA TYR A 220 -14.87 8.78 5.62
C TYR A 220 -14.48 10.09 6.31
N GLU A 221 -15.45 10.92 6.75
CA GLU A 221 -15.12 12.18 7.45
C GLU A 221 -14.46 11.93 8.80
N LYS A 222 -14.81 10.84 9.49
CA LYS A 222 -14.12 10.44 10.74
C LYS A 222 -12.74 9.88 10.46
N ALA A 223 -12.58 9.12 9.36
CA ALA A 223 -11.28 8.61 8.93
C ALA A 223 -10.32 9.77 8.63
N LEU A 224 -10.78 10.75 7.83
CA LEU A 224 -10.00 11.94 7.50
C LEU A 224 -9.54 12.72 8.74
N ALA A 225 -10.43 12.89 9.73
CA ALA A 225 -10.07 13.55 10.98
C ALA A 225 -9.07 12.73 11.82
N ALA A 226 -9.22 11.41 11.86
CA ALA A 226 -8.31 10.54 12.61
C ALA A 226 -6.91 10.51 11.98
N TYR A 227 -6.79 10.43 10.66
CA TYR A 227 -5.50 10.57 9.96
C TYR A 227 -4.84 11.93 10.21
N GLU A 228 -5.64 13.01 10.23
CA GLU A 228 -5.12 14.35 10.55
C GLU A 228 -4.51 14.41 11.94
N TYR A 229 -5.18 13.86 12.96
CA TYR A 229 -4.62 13.80 14.31
C TYR A 229 -3.32 13.00 14.37
N SER A 230 -3.18 11.92 13.60
CA SER A 230 -1.98 11.10 13.62
C SER A 230 -0.72 11.89 13.26
N TYR A 231 -0.73 12.65 12.17
CA TYR A 231 0.44 13.42 11.74
C TYR A 231 0.56 14.79 12.44
N LEU A 232 -0.51 15.32 13.02
CA LEU A 232 -0.40 16.50 13.89
C LEU A 232 0.34 16.17 15.18
N ILE A 233 0.19 14.94 15.69
CA ILE A 233 0.91 14.45 16.86
C ILE A 233 2.36 14.10 16.49
N GLU A 234 2.56 13.35 15.40
CA GLU A 234 3.87 12.95 14.89
C GLU A 234 4.06 13.47 13.46
N PRO A 235 4.63 14.68 13.27
CA PRO A 235 4.78 15.29 11.95
C PRO A 235 5.63 14.50 10.96
N GLY A 236 6.48 13.57 11.45
CA GLY A 236 7.26 12.65 10.62
C GLY A 236 6.50 11.41 10.18
N PHE A 237 5.23 11.26 10.55
CA PHE A 237 4.43 10.07 10.24
C PHE A 237 3.81 10.16 8.83
N GLU A 238 4.56 9.75 7.84
CA GLU A 238 4.24 9.87 6.41
C GLU A 238 2.91 9.20 6.02
N LEU A 239 2.61 8.01 6.58
CA LEU A 239 1.39 7.25 6.26
C LEU A 239 0.11 8.03 6.59
N GLY A 240 0.12 8.85 7.63
CA GLY A 240 -1.03 9.69 7.98
C GLY A 240 -1.38 10.70 6.89
N TYR A 241 -0.36 11.33 6.30
CA TYR A 241 -0.55 12.24 5.16
C TYR A 241 -0.99 11.51 3.90
N GLN A 242 -0.33 10.39 3.61
CA GLN A 242 -0.59 9.59 2.41
C GLN A 242 -2.03 9.12 2.40
N ASP A 243 -2.45 8.36 3.41
CA ASP A 243 -3.78 7.74 3.43
C ASP A 243 -4.91 8.78 3.49
N ARG A 244 -4.67 9.92 4.18
CA ARG A 244 -5.62 11.03 4.14
C ARG A 244 -5.73 11.63 2.75
N GLY A 245 -4.60 11.86 2.08
CA GLY A 245 -4.55 12.37 0.71
C GLY A 245 -5.21 11.43 -0.27
N ASP A 246 -4.93 10.12 -0.17
CA ASP A 246 -5.50 9.07 -1.01
C ASP A 246 -7.02 8.99 -0.82
N LEU A 247 -7.50 9.04 0.42
CA LEU A 247 -8.94 9.05 0.71
C LEU A 247 -9.63 10.30 0.14
N PHE A 248 -9.04 11.50 0.24
CA PHE A 248 -9.56 12.67 -0.42
C PHE A 248 -9.60 12.50 -1.95
N PHE A 249 -8.57 11.90 -2.52
CA PHE A 249 -8.49 11.65 -3.96
C PHE A 249 -9.59 10.69 -4.42
N GLU A 250 -9.81 9.59 -3.71
CA GLU A 250 -10.88 8.61 -3.98
C GLU A 250 -12.28 9.23 -3.88
N LEU A 251 -12.48 10.13 -2.92
CA LEU A 251 -13.73 10.88 -2.77
C LEU A 251 -13.94 11.98 -3.85
N GLY A 252 -12.97 12.12 -4.79
CA GLY A 252 -13.01 13.18 -5.81
C GLY A 252 -12.70 14.59 -5.28
N ARG A 253 -12.23 14.70 -4.03
CA ARG A 253 -11.87 15.96 -3.36
C ARG A 253 -10.41 16.33 -3.67
N TYR A 254 -10.10 16.44 -4.95
CA TYR A 254 -8.73 16.57 -5.45
C TYR A 254 -7.95 17.80 -4.94
N LYS A 255 -8.67 18.87 -4.53
CA LYS A 255 -8.02 20.06 -3.98
C LYS A 255 -7.52 19.81 -2.56
N GLU A 256 -8.33 19.15 -1.75
CA GLU A 256 -7.95 18.78 -0.38
C GLU A 256 -6.86 17.69 -0.39
N ALA A 257 -6.93 16.74 -1.31
CA ALA A 257 -5.84 15.78 -1.54
C ALA A 257 -4.52 16.50 -1.87
N LEU A 258 -4.58 17.49 -2.77
CA LEU A 258 -3.43 18.30 -3.16
C LEU A 258 -2.84 19.10 -1.98
N GLU A 259 -3.69 19.67 -1.10
CA GLU A 259 -3.25 20.35 0.11
C GLU A 259 -2.50 19.39 1.03
N CYS A 260 -3.05 18.21 1.30
CA CYS A 260 -2.45 17.21 2.15
C CYS A 260 -1.09 16.72 1.61
N TYR A 261 -1.00 16.41 0.32
CA TYR A 261 0.27 16.00 -0.30
C TYR A 261 1.31 17.13 -0.34
N ASN A 262 0.91 18.40 -0.46
CA ASN A 262 1.84 19.51 -0.37
C ASN A 262 2.36 19.71 1.05
N GLU A 263 1.54 19.52 2.10
CA GLU A 263 1.99 19.53 3.49
C GLU A 263 3.07 18.45 3.71
N TRP A 264 2.82 17.25 3.21
CA TRP A 264 3.80 16.16 3.26
C TRP A 264 5.09 16.49 2.48
N TYR A 265 4.95 17.08 1.27
CA TYR A 265 6.10 17.50 0.46
C TYR A 265 7.01 18.54 1.17
N GLU A 266 6.44 19.45 1.96
CA GLU A 266 7.22 20.43 2.74
C GLU A 266 8.05 19.76 3.85
N ILE A 267 7.65 18.57 4.30
CA ILE A 267 8.33 17.83 5.37
C ILE A 267 9.45 16.97 4.81
N ILE A 268 9.17 16.11 3.83
CA ILE A 268 10.15 15.14 3.31
C ILE A 268 10.97 15.68 2.13
N GLY A 269 10.49 16.74 1.49
CA GLY A 269 11.13 17.29 0.28
C GLY A 269 10.75 16.55 -1.00
N PRO A 270 11.54 16.70 -2.08
CA PRO A 270 11.24 16.13 -3.38
C PRO A 270 11.38 14.62 -3.40
N ASP A 271 10.27 13.94 -3.51
CA ASP A 271 10.16 12.49 -3.70
C ASP A 271 9.39 12.19 -5.01
N PRO A 272 9.84 11.24 -5.88
CA PRO A 272 9.20 10.97 -7.16
C PRO A 272 7.76 10.47 -7.02
N GLU A 273 7.47 9.61 -6.03
CA GLU A 273 6.14 9.02 -5.82
C GLU A 273 5.16 10.09 -5.35
N LEU A 274 5.56 10.87 -4.32
CA LEU A 274 4.74 11.99 -3.82
C LEU A 274 4.49 13.04 -4.90
N MET A 275 5.52 13.38 -5.70
CA MET A 275 5.33 14.30 -6.83
C MET A 275 4.37 13.75 -7.88
N THR A 276 4.31 12.43 -8.06
CA THR A 276 3.35 11.77 -8.95
C THR A 276 1.93 11.92 -8.41
N LEU A 277 1.69 11.72 -7.12
CA LEU A 277 0.38 11.96 -6.46
C LEU A 277 -0.09 13.42 -6.61
N ILE A 278 0.82 14.38 -6.37
CA ILE A 278 0.55 15.82 -6.59
C ILE A 278 0.19 16.09 -8.06
N GLY A 279 0.93 15.50 -8.99
CA GLY A 279 0.68 15.61 -10.43
C GLY A 279 -0.68 15.06 -10.82
N HIS A 280 -1.09 13.93 -10.27
CA HIS A 280 -2.43 13.35 -10.47
C HIS A 280 -3.53 14.29 -9.99
N CYS A 281 -3.37 14.90 -8.82
CA CYS A 281 -4.34 15.91 -8.34
C CYS A 281 -4.48 17.08 -9.33
N TYR A 282 -3.36 17.63 -9.83
CA TYR A 282 -3.40 18.68 -10.82
C TYR A 282 -4.08 18.25 -12.13
N LEU A 283 -3.83 17.02 -12.57
CA LEU A 283 -4.44 16.45 -13.78
C LEU A 283 -5.95 16.33 -13.62
N LYS A 284 -6.43 15.80 -12.49
CA LYS A 284 -7.86 15.67 -12.17
C LYS A 284 -8.58 17.03 -12.01
N ILE A 285 -7.88 18.04 -11.49
CA ILE A 285 -8.39 19.42 -11.41
C ILE A 285 -8.43 20.11 -12.79
N GLY A 286 -7.78 19.54 -13.81
CA GLY A 286 -7.68 20.14 -15.15
C GLY A 286 -6.52 21.15 -15.30
N LEU A 287 -5.61 21.20 -14.37
CA LEU A 287 -4.44 22.08 -14.38
C LEU A 287 -3.24 21.42 -15.09
N TYR A 288 -3.45 20.98 -16.33
CA TYR A 288 -2.53 20.14 -17.12
C TYR A 288 -1.09 20.68 -17.22
N ASN A 289 -0.91 22.00 -17.29
CA ASN A 289 0.43 22.59 -17.32
C ASN A 289 1.19 22.43 -16.01
N LYS A 290 0.49 22.55 -14.87
CA LYS A 290 1.09 22.31 -13.55
C LYS A 290 1.40 20.83 -13.36
N ALA A 291 0.46 19.94 -13.73
CA ALA A 291 0.67 18.49 -13.71
C ALA A 291 1.92 18.11 -14.51
N ALA A 292 2.02 18.55 -15.77
CA ALA A 292 3.17 18.27 -16.62
C ALA A 292 4.49 18.83 -16.08
N TRP A 293 4.46 19.96 -15.37
CA TRP A 293 5.65 20.52 -14.72
C TRP A 293 6.11 19.63 -13.55
N ILE A 294 5.20 19.22 -12.69
CA ILE A 294 5.48 18.32 -11.56
C ILE A 294 6.01 16.98 -12.07
N PHE A 295 5.32 16.33 -13.03
CA PHE A 295 5.79 15.05 -13.60
C PHE A 295 7.17 15.17 -14.28
N ARG A 296 7.48 16.28 -14.93
CA ARG A 296 8.84 16.50 -15.47
C ARG A 296 9.87 16.68 -14.37
N SER A 297 9.49 17.18 -13.21
CA SER A 297 10.37 17.28 -12.05
C SER A 297 10.59 15.91 -11.41
N ALA A 298 9.54 15.12 -11.23
CA ALA A 298 9.61 13.72 -10.78
C ALA A 298 10.51 12.88 -11.71
N ARG A 299 10.37 13.03 -13.05
CA ARG A 299 11.23 12.38 -14.04
C ARG A 299 12.73 12.67 -13.89
N ARG A 300 13.11 13.85 -13.35
CA ARG A 300 14.53 14.17 -13.14
C ARG A 300 15.12 13.38 -11.98
N LEU A 301 14.27 13.02 -11.01
CA LEU A 301 14.65 12.20 -9.87
C LEU A 301 14.65 10.72 -10.24
N ASP A 302 13.62 10.28 -10.97
CA ASP A 302 13.51 8.93 -11.50
C ASP A 302 13.33 8.93 -13.03
N PRO A 303 14.44 8.89 -13.82
CA PRO A 303 14.40 8.92 -15.27
C PRO A 303 13.95 7.60 -15.93
N TYR A 304 13.90 6.52 -15.17
CA TYR A 304 13.57 5.18 -15.68
C TYR A 304 12.12 4.78 -15.49
N ASN A 305 11.38 5.51 -14.68
CA ASN A 305 9.98 5.26 -14.42
C ASN A 305 9.13 5.53 -15.68
N ASP A 306 8.58 4.47 -16.24
CA ASP A 306 7.76 4.49 -17.45
C ASP A 306 6.43 5.23 -17.25
N GLU A 307 5.82 5.09 -16.05
CA GLU A 307 4.55 5.71 -15.71
C GLU A 307 4.62 7.25 -15.77
N ILE A 308 5.72 7.84 -15.31
CA ILE A 308 5.91 9.30 -15.38
C ILE A 308 5.88 9.80 -16.82
N TYR A 309 6.46 9.05 -17.77
CA TYR A 309 6.36 9.42 -19.19
C TYR A 309 4.94 9.31 -19.69
N PHE A 310 4.23 8.26 -19.32
CA PHE A 310 2.81 8.08 -19.66
C PHE A 310 1.98 9.26 -19.17
N LEU A 311 2.12 9.65 -17.89
CA LEU A 311 1.40 10.75 -17.27
C LEU A 311 1.70 12.12 -17.89
N ILE A 312 2.94 12.35 -18.34
CA ILE A 312 3.24 13.55 -19.13
C ILE A 312 2.49 13.49 -20.47
N GLY A 313 2.40 12.31 -21.08
CA GLY A 313 1.60 12.06 -22.28
C GLY A 313 0.13 12.38 -22.07
N GLU A 314 -0.46 11.93 -20.98
CA GLU A 314 -1.84 12.23 -20.57
C GLU A 314 -2.07 13.74 -20.44
N CYS A 315 -1.14 14.48 -19.82
CA CYS A 315 -1.23 15.93 -19.75
C CYS A 315 -1.27 16.58 -21.15
N HIS A 316 -0.49 16.08 -22.11
CA HIS A 316 -0.50 16.57 -23.48
C HIS A 316 -1.79 16.17 -24.23
N TYR A 317 -2.28 14.95 -23.99
CA TYR A 317 -3.53 14.46 -24.59
C TYR A 317 -4.72 15.31 -24.19
N GLU A 318 -4.88 15.58 -22.89
CA GLU A 318 -5.96 16.41 -22.33
C GLU A 318 -5.91 17.87 -22.79
N LYS A 319 -4.74 18.36 -23.22
CA LYS A 319 -4.56 19.66 -23.86
C LYS A 319 -4.87 19.66 -25.35
N GLY A 320 -5.15 18.51 -25.96
CA GLY A 320 -5.29 18.35 -27.40
C GLY A 320 -3.96 18.34 -28.17
N GLU A 321 -2.83 18.25 -27.49
CA GLU A 321 -1.49 18.20 -28.09
C GLU A 321 -1.12 16.74 -28.45
N TYR A 322 -1.95 16.08 -29.26
CA TYR A 322 -1.91 14.62 -29.49
C TYR A 322 -0.58 14.09 -30.03
N ILE A 323 0.12 14.84 -30.89
CA ILE A 323 1.44 14.43 -31.40
C ILE A 323 2.48 14.39 -30.26
N SER A 324 2.41 15.35 -29.34
CA SER A 324 3.29 15.35 -28.15
C SER A 324 2.94 14.19 -27.23
N ALA A 325 1.66 13.91 -27.02
CA ALA A 325 1.18 12.78 -26.24
C ALA A 325 1.73 11.45 -26.79
N ILE A 326 1.57 11.20 -28.09
CA ILE A 326 2.12 10.01 -28.76
C ILE A 326 3.62 9.85 -28.52
N ASN A 327 4.40 10.92 -28.65
CA ASN A 327 5.85 10.87 -28.41
C ASN A 327 6.20 10.48 -26.96
N TYR A 328 5.40 10.94 -25.98
CA TYR A 328 5.63 10.59 -24.58
C TYR A 328 5.17 9.16 -24.26
N TYR A 329 4.04 8.72 -24.78
CA TYR A 329 3.57 7.34 -24.65
C TYR A 329 4.56 6.34 -25.28
N GLN A 330 5.14 6.67 -26.43
CA GLN A 330 6.19 5.84 -27.06
C GLN A 330 7.43 5.73 -26.16
N LYS A 331 7.81 6.81 -25.48
CA LYS A 331 8.92 6.76 -24.50
C LYS A 331 8.57 5.91 -23.26
N ALA A 332 7.30 5.84 -22.87
CA ALA A 332 6.86 4.91 -21.83
C ALA A 332 7.00 3.47 -22.33
N LEU A 333 6.55 3.16 -23.56
CA LEU A 333 6.70 1.84 -24.19
C LEU A 333 8.16 1.39 -24.39
N GLU A 334 9.10 2.32 -24.61
CA GLU A 334 10.54 1.99 -24.70
C GLU A 334 11.10 1.45 -23.39
N ARG A 335 10.42 1.70 -22.26
CA ARG A 335 10.82 1.26 -20.92
C ARG A 335 10.06 0.04 -20.47
N GLU A 336 8.74 0.04 -20.68
CA GLU A 336 7.85 -1.05 -20.35
C GLU A 336 6.90 -1.29 -21.53
N ASN A 337 7.04 -2.42 -22.20
CA ASN A 337 6.31 -2.72 -23.44
C ASN A 337 5.17 -3.75 -23.26
N LEU A 338 4.90 -4.18 -22.02
CA LEU A 338 3.84 -5.14 -21.71
C LEU A 338 2.61 -4.50 -21.05
N LYS A 339 2.54 -3.16 -21.01
CA LYS A 339 1.38 -2.44 -20.50
C LYS A 339 0.42 -2.09 -21.64
N GLU A 340 -0.70 -2.77 -21.68
CA GLU A 340 -1.75 -2.61 -22.68
C GLU A 340 -2.32 -1.18 -22.73
N GLU A 341 -2.37 -0.51 -21.57
CA GLU A 341 -2.87 0.87 -21.46
C GLU A 341 -2.07 1.87 -22.31
N TYR A 342 -0.75 1.68 -22.45
CA TYR A 342 0.10 2.57 -23.24
C TYR A 342 -0.22 2.44 -24.74
N TYR A 343 -0.47 1.22 -25.21
CA TYR A 343 -0.90 0.99 -26.59
C TYR A 343 -2.28 1.58 -26.85
N ALA A 344 -3.23 1.40 -25.92
CA ALA A 344 -4.58 1.95 -26.02
C ALA A 344 -4.58 3.49 -25.99
N ALA A 345 -3.70 4.12 -25.21
CA ALA A 345 -3.52 5.58 -25.21
C ALA A 345 -2.94 6.11 -26.51
N ILE A 346 -1.92 5.43 -27.07
CA ILE A 346 -1.36 5.76 -28.38
C ILE A 346 -2.41 5.61 -29.46
N ALA A 347 -3.19 4.53 -29.45
CA ALA A 347 -4.28 4.29 -30.39
C ALA A 347 -5.32 5.43 -30.34
N SER A 348 -5.74 5.80 -29.14
CA SER A 348 -6.67 6.91 -28.91
C SER A 348 -6.12 8.24 -29.44
N ALA A 349 -4.83 8.50 -29.23
CA ALA A 349 -4.19 9.73 -29.70
C ALA A 349 -4.05 9.74 -31.23
N PHE A 350 -3.72 8.61 -31.88
CA PHE A 350 -3.73 8.50 -33.35
C PHE A 350 -5.13 8.69 -33.94
N CYS A 351 -6.17 8.21 -33.28
CA CYS A 351 -7.57 8.47 -33.64
C CYS A 351 -7.83 9.98 -33.73
N GLN A 352 -7.44 10.75 -32.71
CA GLN A 352 -7.61 12.20 -32.67
C GLN A 352 -6.82 12.97 -33.74
N VAL A 353 -5.70 12.40 -34.19
CA VAL A 353 -4.90 12.98 -35.29
C VAL A 353 -5.48 12.62 -36.66
N GLY A 354 -6.37 11.63 -36.74
CA GLY A 354 -6.93 11.12 -38.01
C GLY A 354 -6.08 10.01 -38.66
N GLU A 355 -5.07 9.49 -37.99
CA GLU A 355 -4.21 8.41 -38.49
C GLU A 355 -4.86 7.04 -38.14
N TYR A 356 -6.02 6.77 -38.76
CA TYR A 356 -6.90 5.63 -38.43
C TYR A 356 -6.24 4.25 -38.55
N THR A 357 -5.39 4.06 -39.57
CA THR A 357 -4.67 2.79 -39.74
C THR A 357 -3.71 2.51 -38.57
N LYS A 358 -3.03 3.57 -38.09
CA LYS A 358 -2.14 3.43 -36.92
C LYS A 358 -2.95 3.22 -35.65
N SER A 359 -4.06 3.95 -35.48
CA SER A 359 -4.96 3.77 -34.36
C SER A 359 -5.43 2.31 -34.23
N HIS A 360 -5.93 1.74 -35.33
CA HIS A 360 -6.36 0.34 -35.42
C HIS A 360 -5.23 -0.63 -35.03
N TYR A 361 -4.04 -0.46 -35.61
CA TYR A 361 -2.86 -1.29 -35.30
C TYR A 361 -2.51 -1.27 -33.80
N TYR A 362 -2.53 -0.09 -33.20
CA TYR A 362 -2.19 0.04 -31.77
C TYR A 362 -3.29 -0.51 -30.84
N PHE A 363 -4.58 -0.42 -31.22
CA PHE A 363 -5.65 -1.10 -30.49
C PHE A 363 -5.49 -2.61 -30.55
N GLN A 364 -5.21 -3.20 -31.72
CA GLN A 364 -4.94 -4.64 -31.85
C GLN A 364 -3.77 -5.08 -30.95
N LYS A 365 -2.71 -4.27 -30.86
CA LYS A 365 -1.60 -4.56 -29.95
C LYS A 365 -2.00 -4.49 -28.48
N ALA A 366 -2.88 -3.57 -28.09
CA ALA A 366 -3.41 -3.49 -26.75
C ALA A 366 -4.24 -4.74 -26.38
N GLU A 367 -5.08 -5.21 -27.32
CA GLU A 367 -5.90 -6.42 -27.19
C GLU A 367 -5.05 -7.70 -27.10
N GLU A 368 -3.95 -7.79 -27.87
CA GLU A 368 -3.02 -8.92 -27.79
C GLU A 368 -2.34 -9.02 -26.41
N ILE A 369 -2.04 -7.89 -25.76
CA ILE A 369 -1.35 -7.85 -24.46
C ILE A 369 -2.31 -8.01 -23.30
N GLY A 370 -3.47 -7.33 -23.35
CA GLY A 370 -4.50 -7.35 -22.31
C GLY A 370 -5.87 -7.80 -22.85
N PRO A 371 -6.01 -9.08 -23.28
CA PRO A 371 -7.29 -9.57 -23.85
C PRO A 371 -8.44 -9.58 -22.84
N ASP A 372 -8.15 -9.58 -21.56
CA ASP A 372 -9.10 -9.53 -20.43
C ASP A 372 -9.57 -8.10 -20.09
N GLN A 373 -9.01 -7.08 -20.76
CA GLN A 373 -9.28 -5.66 -20.48
C GLN A 373 -10.46 -5.14 -21.33
N ALA A 374 -11.68 -5.28 -20.83
CA ALA A 374 -12.92 -4.92 -21.55
C ALA A 374 -12.92 -3.47 -22.09
N TYR A 375 -12.31 -2.53 -21.38
CA TYR A 375 -12.26 -1.12 -21.80
C TYR A 375 -11.52 -0.89 -23.13
N ILE A 376 -10.56 -1.75 -23.47
CA ILE A 376 -9.78 -1.66 -24.72
C ILE A 376 -10.68 -2.05 -25.89
N TRP A 377 -11.35 -3.20 -25.79
CA TRP A 377 -12.32 -3.68 -26.79
C TRP A 377 -13.43 -2.65 -27.01
N LYS A 378 -13.93 -2.06 -25.92
CA LYS A 378 -14.93 -0.99 -25.98
C LYS A 378 -14.42 0.22 -26.78
N LYS A 379 -13.23 0.73 -26.44
CA LYS A 379 -12.62 1.88 -27.16
C LYS A 379 -12.38 1.58 -28.62
N HIS A 380 -11.86 0.40 -28.94
CA HIS A 380 -11.58 -0.03 -30.31
C HIS A 380 -12.87 -0.18 -31.13
N GLY A 381 -13.88 -0.89 -30.60
CA GLY A 381 -15.15 -1.05 -31.28
C GLY A 381 -15.87 0.27 -31.56
N LEU A 382 -15.90 1.19 -30.57
CA LEU A 382 -16.47 2.52 -30.75
C LEU A 382 -15.67 3.39 -31.74
N PHE A 383 -14.33 3.27 -31.75
CA PHE A 383 -13.49 3.93 -32.75
C PHE A 383 -13.82 3.43 -34.17
N LEU A 384 -13.81 2.12 -34.42
CA LEU A 384 -14.14 1.53 -35.72
C LEU A 384 -15.53 1.96 -36.20
N PHE A 385 -16.49 1.94 -35.28
CA PHE A 385 -17.84 2.42 -35.60
C PHE A 385 -17.84 3.91 -36.01
N SER A 386 -17.08 4.74 -35.36
CA SER A 386 -17.00 6.19 -35.62
C SER A 386 -16.44 6.51 -37.04
N ILE A 387 -15.59 5.64 -37.59
CA ILE A 387 -15.01 5.79 -38.94
C ILE A 387 -15.83 5.05 -40.01
N GLY A 388 -16.92 4.39 -39.64
CA GLY A 388 -17.84 3.74 -40.58
C GLY A 388 -17.57 2.23 -40.82
N GLU A 389 -16.56 1.67 -40.15
CA GLU A 389 -16.21 0.23 -40.25
C GLU A 389 -17.10 -0.61 -39.32
N HIS A 390 -18.44 -0.56 -39.59
CA HIS A 390 -19.44 -1.11 -38.69
C HIS A 390 -19.35 -2.62 -38.49
N GLN A 391 -18.99 -3.38 -39.55
CA GLN A 391 -18.89 -4.83 -39.44
C GLN A 391 -17.70 -5.24 -38.57
N GLU A 392 -16.57 -4.56 -38.74
CA GLU A 392 -15.36 -4.80 -37.96
C GLU A 392 -15.55 -4.38 -36.49
N ALA A 393 -16.25 -3.25 -36.26
CA ALA A 393 -16.62 -2.80 -34.93
C ALA A 393 -17.42 -3.86 -34.16
N LEU A 394 -18.40 -4.51 -34.82
CA LEU A 394 -19.18 -5.57 -34.19
C LEU A 394 -18.34 -6.83 -33.92
N SER A 395 -17.45 -7.20 -34.87
CA SER A 395 -16.53 -8.34 -34.69
C SER A 395 -15.60 -8.16 -33.48
N VAL A 396 -15.02 -6.96 -33.36
CA VAL A 396 -14.16 -6.60 -32.22
C VAL A 396 -14.93 -6.67 -30.89
N LEU A 397 -16.15 -6.13 -30.85
CA LEU A 397 -16.97 -6.23 -29.63
C LEU A 397 -17.37 -7.68 -29.30
N GLU A 398 -17.66 -8.51 -30.30
CA GLU A 398 -17.95 -9.94 -30.11
C GLU A 398 -16.74 -10.69 -29.52
N GLU A 399 -15.56 -10.48 -30.10
CA GLU A 399 -14.32 -11.06 -29.57
C GLU A 399 -14.02 -10.58 -28.13
N GLY A 400 -14.22 -9.29 -27.85
CA GLY A 400 -14.11 -8.75 -26.51
C GLY A 400 -15.10 -9.36 -25.51
N ILE A 401 -16.36 -9.61 -25.93
CA ILE A 401 -17.36 -10.31 -25.10
C ILE A 401 -16.92 -11.75 -24.82
N GLU A 402 -16.41 -12.46 -25.82
CA GLU A 402 -15.93 -13.84 -25.64
C GLU A 402 -14.76 -13.93 -24.64
N ASN A 403 -13.86 -12.94 -24.66
CA ASN A 403 -12.69 -12.92 -23.77
C ASN A 403 -13.01 -12.44 -22.35
N THR A 404 -13.96 -11.51 -22.18
CA THR A 404 -14.18 -10.82 -20.90
C THR A 404 -15.51 -11.10 -20.22
N MET A 405 -16.52 -11.54 -20.99
CA MET A 405 -17.93 -11.65 -20.55
C MET A 405 -18.47 -10.33 -19.96
N ASP A 406 -17.97 -9.19 -20.43
CA ASP A 406 -18.29 -7.89 -19.87
C ASP A 406 -19.63 -7.33 -20.38
N ALA A 407 -20.47 -6.87 -19.42
CA ALA A 407 -21.79 -6.33 -19.73
C ALA A 407 -21.75 -5.03 -20.55
N ASP A 408 -20.74 -4.18 -20.35
CA ASP A 408 -20.60 -2.92 -21.09
C ASP A 408 -20.41 -3.16 -22.58
N LEU A 409 -19.64 -4.19 -22.94
CA LEU A 409 -19.44 -4.58 -24.33
C LEU A 409 -20.74 -5.11 -24.94
N MET A 410 -21.54 -5.88 -24.19
CA MET A 410 -22.83 -6.37 -24.64
C MET A 410 -23.78 -5.20 -24.93
N TYR A 411 -23.86 -4.20 -24.04
CA TYR A 411 -24.64 -2.99 -24.26
C TYR A 411 -24.11 -2.16 -25.43
N CYS A 412 -22.80 -2.06 -25.62
CA CYS A 412 -22.22 -1.40 -26.77
C CYS A 412 -22.63 -2.09 -28.06
N LYS A 413 -22.50 -3.40 -28.15
CA LYS A 413 -22.92 -4.19 -29.33
C LYS A 413 -24.40 -3.98 -29.64
N ALA A 414 -25.27 -4.06 -28.63
CA ALA A 414 -26.71 -3.84 -28.78
C ALA A 414 -27.00 -2.41 -29.36
N GLY A 415 -26.38 -1.39 -28.76
CA GLY A 415 -26.54 -0.01 -29.21
C GLY A 415 -26.06 0.24 -30.63
N LEU A 416 -24.92 -0.33 -31.02
CA LEU A 416 -24.39 -0.22 -32.38
C LEU A 416 -25.28 -0.92 -33.42
N LEU A 417 -25.81 -2.13 -33.09
CA LEU A 417 -26.76 -2.84 -33.95
C LEU A 417 -28.03 -2.02 -34.21
N VAL A 418 -28.57 -1.38 -33.17
CA VAL A 418 -29.72 -0.48 -33.29
C VAL A 418 -29.38 0.72 -34.20
N LYS A 419 -28.19 1.33 -34.02
CA LYS A 419 -27.74 2.47 -34.85
C LYS A 419 -27.63 2.16 -36.35
N ILE A 420 -27.22 0.95 -36.69
CA ILE A 420 -27.15 0.51 -38.09
C ILE A 420 -28.42 -0.11 -38.63
N ASN A 421 -29.55 0.07 -37.87
CA ASN A 421 -30.88 -0.42 -38.21
C ASN A 421 -31.02 -1.96 -38.29
N ARG A 422 -30.15 -2.73 -37.61
CA ARG A 422 -30.29 -4.19 -37.41
C ARG A 422 -31.13 -4.46 -36.14
N MET A 423 -32.39 -4.04 -36.18
CA MET A 423 -33.23 -3.91 -34.99
C MET A 423 -33.48 -5.25 -34.28
N SER A 424 -33.71 -6.33 -35.02
CA SER A 424 -33.96 -7.67 -34.42
C SER A 424 -32.73 -8.19 -33.66
N GLU A 425 -31.57 -8.01 -34.24
CA GLU A 425 -30.31 -8.45 -33.61
C GLU A 425 -29.94 -7.54 -32.43
N GLY A 426 -30.19 -6.22 -32.59
CA GLY A 426 -29.97 -5.26 -31.50
C GLY A 426 -30.87 -5.54 -30.28
N MET A 427 -32.13 -5.93 -30.51
CA MET A 427 -33.03 -6.33 -29.43
C MET A 427 -32.58 -7.63 -28.74
N ALA A 428 -32.16 -8.64 -29.49
CA ALA A 428 -31.65 -9.88 -28.90
C ALA A 428 -30.36 -9.62 -28.07
N ALA A 429 -29.44 -8.82 -28.58
CA ALA A 429 -28.21 -8.45 -27.85
C ALA A 429 -28.53 -7.59 -26.60
N LEU A 430 -29.56 -6.72 -26.67
CA LEU A 430 -29.99 -5.93 -25.51
C LEU A 430 -30.62 -6.82 -24.44
N GLU A 431 -31.44 -7.79 -24.83
CA GLU A 431 -32.02 -8.76 -23.89
C GLU A 431 -30.94 -9.53 -23.14
N GLU A 432 -29.93 -10.01 -23.87
CA GLU A 432 -28.78 -10.73 -23.30
C GLU A 432 -28.03 -9.84 -22.28
N ALA A 433 -27.74 -8.59 -22.64
CA ALA A 433 -27.08 -7.64 -21.75
C ALA A 433 -27.88 -7.33 -20.48
N LEU A 434 -29.20 -7.15 -20.61
CA LEU A 434 -30.12 -6.91 -19.48
C LEU A 434 -30.21 -8.11 -18.53
N LEU A 435 -30.20 -9.34 -19.08
CA LEU A 435 -30.14 -10.55 -18.29
C LEU A 435 -28.85 -10.73 -17.54
N HIS A 436 -27.74 -10.29 -18.16
CA HIS A 436 -26.41 -10.38 -17.55
C HIS A 436 -26.23 -9.35 -16.41
N ARG A 437 -26.54 -8.06 -16.65
CA ARG A 437 -26.38 -6.99 -15.65
C ARG A 437 -27.22 -5.76 -15.99
N TYR A 438 -28.37 -5.64 -15.33
CA TYR A 438 -29.29 -4.52 -15.58
C TYR A 438 -28.70 -3.13 -15.29
N GLU A 439 -27.88 -3.00 -14.23
CA GLU A 439 -27.39 -1.72 -13.74
C GLU A 439 -26.62 -0.90 -14.80
N ASN A 440 -26.00 -1.58 -15.76
CA ASN A 440 -25.18 -0.95 -16.80
C ASN A 440 -26.00 -0.48 -18.03
N HIS A 441 -27.34 -0.59 -18.01
CA HIS A 441 -28.22 -0.25 -19.14
C HIS A 441 -28.07 1.19 -19.65
N GLN A 442 -27.55 2.09 -18.83
CA GLN A 442 -27.31 3.49 -19.21
C GLN A 442 -26.34 3.60 -20.40
N ILE A 443 -25.38 2.67 -20.54
CA ILE A 443 -24.42 2.63 -21.66
C ILE A 443 -25.17 2.49 -23.00
N PHE A 444 -26.20 1.63 -23.05
CA PHE A 444 -27.03 1.52 -24.23
C PHE A 444 -27.73 2.85 -24.57
N HIS A 445 -28.32 3.51 -23.56
CA HIS A 445 -28.97 4.82 -23.75
C HIS A 445 -27.99 5.88 -24.28
N ASP A 446 -26.78 5.93 -23.75
CA ASP A 446 -25.76 6.89 -24.18
C ASP A 446 -25.37 6.69 -25.66
N ILE A 447 -25.35 5.44 -26.12
CA ILE A 447 -25.03 5.11 -27.50
C ILE A 447 -26.20 5.51 -28.42
N VAL A 448 -27.46 5.23 -28.05
CA VAL A 448 -28.62 5.44 -28.91
C VAL A 448 -29.38 6.74 -28.63
N LYS A 449 -28.82 7.67 -27.84
CA LYS A 449 -29.46 8.92 -27.42
C LYS A 449 -30.06 9.75 -28.54
N ASP A 450 -29.52 9.62 -29.77
CA ASP A 450 -29.95 10.40 -30.94
C ASP A 450 -31.05 9.67 -31.73
N ILE A 451 -31.55 8.54 -31.25
CA ILE A 451 -32.53 7.70 -31.93
C ILE A 451 -33.81 7.65 -31.11
N ASP A 452 -34.97 7.84 -31.75
CA ASP A 452 -36.25 7.55 -31.09
C ASP A 452 -36.44 6.04 -30.99
N LEU A 453 -36.39 5.51 -29.77
CA LEU A 453 -36.43 4.09 -29.49
C LEU A 453 -37.81 3.49 -29.80
N ASP A 454 -37.82 2.34 -30.46
CA ASP A 454 -39.02 1.50 -30.68
C ASP A 454 -39.72 1.18 -29.33
N GLU A 455 -41.06 1.13 -29.36
CA GLU A 455 -41.86 0.77 -28.19
C GLU A 455 -41.52 -0.61 -27.60
N ASN A 456 -41.05 -1.55 -28.44
CA ASN A 456 -40.59 -2.84 -27.96
C ASN A 456 -39.32 -2.73 -27.10
N ILE A 457 -38.33 -1.89 -27.49
CA ILE A 457 -37.13 -1.63 -26.68
C ILE A 457 -37.51 -0.96 -25.37
N LYS A 458 -38.40 0.05 -25.41
CA LYS A 458 -38.88 0.73 -24.20
C LYS A 458 -39.58 -0.20 -23.24
N SER A 459 -40.38 -1.14 -23.78
CA SER A 459 -41.09 -2.15 -23.01
C SER A 459 -40.12 -3.15 -22.39
N MET A 460 -39.10 -3.59 -23.13
CA MET A 460 -38.05 -4.50 -22.65
C MET A 460 -37.29 -3.89 -21.48
N LEU A 461 -36.83 -2.66 -21.63
CA LEU A 461 -36.10 -1.93 -20.55
C LEU A 461 -36.95 -1.77 -19.28
N LYS A 462 -38.25 -1.51 -19.42
CA LYS A 462 -39.21 -1.47 -18.30
C LYS A 462 -39.42 -2.83 -17.63
N PHE A 463 -39.47 -3.92 -18.42
CA PHE A 463 -39.65 -5.26 -17.91
C PHE A 463 -38.51 -5.73 -17.01
N PHE A 464 -37.27 -5.40 -17.39
CA PHE A 464 -36.06 -5.76 -16.62
C PHE A 464 -35.74 -4.78 -15.49
N ALA A 465 -36.41 -3.62 -15.45
CA ALA A 465 -36.20 -2.66 -14.35
C ALA A 465 -36.53 -3.29 -12.99
N PRO A 466 -35.67 -3.17 -11.97
CA PRO A 466 -36.00 -3.66 -10.64
C PRO A 466 -37.29 -3.00 -10.15
N GLN A 467 -38.25 -3.83 -9.74
CA GLN A 467 -39.48 -3.31 -9.17
C GLN A 467 -39.14 -2.53 -7.91
N SER A 468 -39.43 -1.26 -7.91
CA SER A 468 -39.26 -0.39 -6.72
C SER A 468 -40.06 -0.99 -5.58
N SER A 469 -39.39 -1.64 -4.65
CA SER A 469 -39.97 -2.13 -3.39
C SER A 469 -40.17 -0.98 -2.42
#